data_f6ba7651015c88298ac89eeebe736e57
#
_entry.id   f6ba7651015c88298ac89eeebe736e57
#
_cell.length_a   1.000
_cell.length_b   1.000
_cell.length_c   1.000
_cell.angle_alpha   90.00
_cell.angle_beta   90.00
_cell.angle_gamma   90.00
#
_symmetry.space_group_name_H-M   'P 1'
#
loop_
_entity.id
_entity.type
_entity.pdbx_description
1 polymer ?
#
loop_
_entity_poly.entity_id
_entity_poly.type
_entity_poly.pdbx_seq_one_letter_code
_entity_poly.pdbx_strand_id
1 'polypeptide(L)'
;KMRKTKPKKRQILPDPVFGDVKVTRFVNHLMYDGKKNTAFEIFYSALETVKGKLPNEEKSALEIWKAALDNITPQVEVKSRRVGGATFQVPTEIRPDRKESISMKNLIIFARKRGGKTMADKLSAEIVDAFNNQGGAFKRKEDMHRMAEANRAFAHFRF
;
A
#
# COMPACT_ATOMS: atom_id res chain seq x y z
N LYS A 1 -17.19 -17.17 -21.77
CA LYS A 1 -16.77 -18.34 -20.96
C LYS A 1 -16.00 -17.86 -19.75
N MET A 2 -16.46 -18.18 -18.53
CA MET A 2 -15.68 -17.92 -17.31
C MET A 2 -14.41 -18.78 -17.30
N ARG A 3 -13.28 -18.20 -16.87
CA ARG A 3 -12.03 -18.96 -16.69
C ARG A 3 -12.19 -19.98 -15.58
N LYS A 4 -12.06 -21.27 -15.88
CA LYS A 4 -12.11 -22.35 -14.90
C LYS A 4 -10.83 -22.42 -14.05
N THR A 5 -9.70 -22.00 -14.58
CA THR A 5 -8.40 -22.09 -13.89
C THR A 5 -7.86 -20.73 -13.52
N LYS A 6 -7.25 -20.63 -12.32
CA LYS A 6 -6.53 -19.42 -11.90
C LYS A 6 -5.29 -19.21 -12.77
N PRO A 7 -4.98 -17.96 -13.18
CA PRO A 7 -3.75 -17.69 -13.92
C PRO A 7 -2.52 -18.04 -13.07
N LYS A 8 -1.48 -18.57 -13.69
CA LYS A 8 -0.19 -18.79 -13.02
C LYS A 8 0.39 -17.45 -12.57
N LYS A 9 0.83 -17.37 -11.32
CA LYS A 9 1.55 -16.18 -10.82
C LYS A 9 2.90 -16.08 -11.53
N ARG A 10 3.19 -14.91 -12.10
CA ARG A 10 4.52 -14.65 -12.70
C ARG A 10 5.55 -14.49 -11.59
N GLN A 11 6.73 -15.03 -11.80
CA GLN A 11 7.85 -14.80 -10.92
C GLN A 11 8.34 -13.36 -11.08
N ILE A 12 8.52 -12.66 -9.98
CA ILE A 12 9.03 -11.29 -9.93
C ILE A 12 10.47 -11.37 -9.46
N LEU A 13 11.38 -10.78 -10.24
CA LEU A 13 12.79 -10.69 -9.87
C LEU A 13 12.99 -9.64 -8.78
N PRO A 14 13.94 -9.85 -7.86
CA PRO A 14 14.31 -8.86 -6.86
C PRO A 14 14.88 -7.60 -7.51
N ASP A 15 14.86 -6.47 -6.78
CA ASP A 15 15.47 -5.24 -7.26
C ASP A 15 17.01 -5.31 -7.25
N PRO A 16 17.70 -4.55 -8.12
CA PRO A 16 19.14 -4.64 -8.27
C PRO A 16 19.94 -4.07 -7.10
N VAL A 17 19.35 -3.17 -6.29
CA VAL A 17 20.08 -2.48 -5.19
C VAL A 17 19.96 -3.21 -3.87
N PHE A 18 18.73 -3.57 -3.47
CA PHE A 18 18.46 -4.20 -2.17
C PHE A 18 18.24 -5.72 -2.28
N GLY A 19 18.08 -6.26 -3.49
CA GLY A 19 17.77 -7.66 -3.70
C GLY A 19 16.39 -8.08 -3.15
N ASP A 20 15.44 -7.15 -3.04
CA ASP A 20 14.14 -7.37 -2.41
C ASP A 20 13.00 -7.38 -3.43
N VAL A 21 12.26 -8.48 -3.48
CA VAL A 21 11.08 -8.64 -4.34
C VAL A 21 9.96 -7.66 -3.99
N LYS A 22 9.83 -7.28 -2.72
CA LYS A 22 8.82 -6.32 -2.25
C LYS A 22 9.05 -4.93 -2.86
N VAL A 23 10.32 -4.53 -3.02
CA VAL A 23 10.71 -3.30 -3.71
C VAL A 23 10.27 -3.33 -5.17
N THR A 24 10.55 -4.41 -5.88
CA THR A 24 10.12 -4.55 -7.29
C THR A 24 8.60 -4.50 -7.44
N ARG A 25 7.87 -5.12 -6.53
CA ARG A 25 6.39 -5.02 -6.51
C ARG A 25 5.91 -3.59 -6.31
N PHE A 26 6.53 -2.86 -5.39
CA PHE A 26 6.20 -1.46 -5.15
C PHE A 26 6.50 -0.59 -6.38
N VAL A 27 7.65 -0.76 -7.00
CA VAL A 27 8.02 -0.06 -8.22
C VAL A 27 7.05 -0.35 -9.37
N ASN A 28 6.59 -1.59 -9.48
CA ASN A 28 5.57 -1.95 -10.47
C ASN A 28 4.23 -1.22 -10.24
N HIS A 29 3.87 -0.92 -8.99
CA HIS A 29 2.68 -0.09 -8.68
C HIS A 29 2.93 1.41 -8.89
N LEU A 30 4.17 1.86 -8.69
CA LEU A 30 4.56 3.25 -8.88
C LEU A 30 4.70 3.62 -10.37
N MET A 31 5.08 2.67 -11.20
CA MET A 31 5.37 2.86 -12.61
C MET A 31 4.16 3.34 -13.42
N TYR A 32 4.40 4.27 -14.35
CA TYR A 32 3.49 4.67 -15.41
C TYR A 32 4.08 4.35 -16.78
N ASP A 33 3.27 4.01 -17.74
CA ASP A 33 3.61 3.84 -19.16
C ASP A 33 4.80 2.89 -19.43
N GLY A 34 5.01 1.92 -18.53
CA GLY A 34 6.14 1.01 -18.63
C GLY A 34 7.51 1.60 -18.29
N LYS A 35 7.57 2.85 -17.79
CA LYS A 35 8.82 3.55 -17.43
C LYS A 35 9.39 3.04 -16.11
N LYS A 36 9.87 1.79 -16.12
CA LYS A 36 10.31 1.10 -14.90
C LYS A 36 11.56 1.71 -14.28
N ASN A 37 12.54 2.08 -15.09
CA ASN A 37 13.79 2.68 -14.58
C ASN A 37 13.52 4.00 -13.85
N THR A 38 12.69 4.87 -14.43
CA THR A 38 12.26 6.12 -13.78
C THR A 38 11.57 5.85 -12.43
N ALA A 39 10.74 4.81 -12.35
CA ALA A 39 10.08 4.44 -11.09
C ALA A 39 11.08 3.92 -10.04
N PHE A 40 12.12 3.18 -10.44
CA PHE A 40 13.22 2.79 -9.55
C PHE A 40 14.00 4.02 -9.04
N GLU A 41 14.37 4.93 -9.91
CA GLU A 41 15.06 6.17 -9.54
C GLU A 41 14.27 7.00 -8.53
N ILE A 42 12.96 7.16 -8.75
CA ILE A 42 12.06 7.84 -7.81
C ILE A 42 12.07 7.14 -6.44
N PHE A 43 11.98 5.83 -6.42
CA PHE A 43 11.97 5.06 -5.17
C PHE A 43 13.29 5.18 -4.41
N TYR A 44 14.42 5.00 -5.08
CA TYR A 44 15.74 5.10 -4.43
C TYR A 44 16.02 6.51 -3.92
N SER A 45 15.73 7.53 -4.72
CA SER A 45 15.84 8.94 -4.30
C SER A 45 14.93 9.28 -3.10
N ALA A 46 13.72 8.70 -3.07
CA ALA A 46 12.83 8.85 -1.93
C ALA A 46 13.42 8.22 -0.66
N LEU A 47 14.01 7.03 -0.75
CA LEU A 47 14.66 6.37 0.40
C LEU A 47 15.87 7.16 0.93
N GLU A 48 16.70 7.72 0.07
CA GLU A 48 17.80 8.60 0.47
C GLU A 48 17.28 9.82 1.23
N THR A 49 16.22 10.44 0.73
CA THR A 49 15.55 11.57 1.40
C THR A 49 14.96 11.17 2.74
N VAL A 50 14.35 9.98 2.86
CA VAL A 50 13.84 9.45 4.13
C VAL A 50 14.95 9.32 5.17
N LYS A 51 16.10 8.76 4.77
CA LYS A 51 17.24 8.61 5.69
C LYS A 51 17.79 9.98 6.13
N GLY A 52 17.82 10.96 5.23
CA GLY A 52 18.20 12.33 5.56
C GLY A 52 17.23 13.04 6.52
N LYS A 53 15.93 12.73 6.45
CA LYS A 53 14.90 13.28 7.35
C LYS A 53 14.88 12.62 8.73
N LEU A 54 15.35 11.40 8.84
CA LEU A 54 15.38 10.60 10.07
C LEU A 54 16.83 10.18 10.41
N PRO A 55 17.75 11.13 10.66
CA PRO A 55 19.16 10.80 10.86
C PRO A 55 19.42 10.03 12.14
N ASN A 56 18.58 10.19 13.16
CA ASN A 56 18.71 9.54 14.46
C ASN A 56 18.08 8.14 14.51
N GLU A 57 17.42 7.70 13.45
CA GLU A 57 16.80 6.37 13.40
C GLU A 57 17.88 5.32 13.08
N GLU A 58 17.97 4.29 13.92
CA GLU A 58 18.94 3.20 13.73
C GLU A 58 18.62 2.31 12.52
N LYS A 59 17.34 2.25 12.15
CA LYS A 59 16.86 1.46 11.03
C LYS A 59 17.37 1.98 9.69
N SER A 60 17.61 1.06 8.77
CA SER A 60 17.90 1.41 7.39
C SER A 60 16.67 2.06 6.71
N ALA A 61 16.89 2.84 5.65
CA ALA A 61 15.79 3.46 4.91
C ALA A 61 14.79 2.41 4.37
N LEU A 62 15.28 1.23 3.99
CA LEU A 62 14.43 0.12 3.56
C LEU A 62 13.56 -0.43 4.69
N GLU A 63 14.10 -0.56 5.89
CA GLU A 63 13.36 -1.01 7.07
C GLU A 63 12.32 0.01 7.51
N ILE A 64 12.65 1.30 7.44
CA ILE A 64 11.69 2.40 7.69
C ILE A 64 10.51 2.30 6.70
N TRP A 65 10.80 2.12 5.42
CA TRP A 65 9.76 1.95 4.41
C TRP A 65 8.89 0.70 4.65
N LYS A 66 9.50 -0.43 5.02
CA LYS A 66 8.75 -1.65 5.36
C LYS A 66 7.85 -1.44 6.59
N ALA A 67 8.38 -0.81 7.64
CA ALA A 67 7.61 -0.46 8.82
C ALA A 67 6.45 0.52 8.49
N ALA A 68 6.70 1.52 7.64
CA ALA A 68 5.66 2.42 7.16
C ALA A 68 4.54 1.67 6.43
N LEU A 69 4.88 0.71 5.54
CA LEU A 69 3.90 -0.13 4.88
C LEU A 69 3.08 -0.97 5.87
N ASP A 70 3.72 -1.55 6.87
CA ASP A 70 3.03 -2.35 7.89
C ASP A 70 2.05 -1.47 8.70
N ASN A 71 2.46 -0.25 9.04
CA ASN A 71 1.61 0.72 9.77
C ASN A 71 0.34 1.10 8.99
N ILE A 72 0.39 1.16 7.68
CA ILE A 72 -0.76 1.52 6.83
C ILE A 72 -1.51 0.31 6.24
N THR A 73 -1.11 -0.90 6.59
CA THR A 73 -1.74 -2.12 6.09
C THR A 73 -3.08 -2.38 6.80
N PRO A 74 -4.22 -2.35 6.09
CA PRO A 74 -5.50 -2.66 6.69
C PRO A 74 -5.68 -4.17 6.90
N GLN A 75 -6.37 -4.54 7.97
CA GLN A 75 -6.69 -5.94 8.27
C GLN A 75 -8.02 -6.38 7.67
N VAL A 76 -8.96 -5.44 7.57
CA VAL A 76 -10.34 -5.67 7.11
C VAL A 76 -10.72 -4.64 6.04
N GLU A 77 -11.55 -5.06 5.12
CA GLU A 77 -12.19 -4.19 4.13
C GLU A 77 -13.69 -4.42 4.09
N VAL A 78 -14.43 -3.48 3.55
CA VAL A 78 -15.87 -3.60 3.36
C VAL A 78 -16.15 -3.90 1.90
N LYS A 79 -16.93 -4.96 1.65
CA LYS A 79 -17.39 -5.35 0.30
C LYS A 79 -18.90 -5.23 0.20
N SER A 80 -19.37 -4.66 -0.90
CA SER A 80 -20.81 -4.61 -1.18
C SER A 80 -21.31 -5.98 -1.58
N ARG A 81 -22.42 -6.42 -0.96
CA ARG A 81 -23.13 -7.63 -1.29
C ARG A 81 -24.62 -7.36 -1.43
N ARG A 82 -25.22 -7.87 -2.47
CA ARG A 82 -26.68 -7.79 -2.67
C ARG A 82 -27.36 -9.05 -2.12
N VAL A 83 -28.29 -8.85 -1.20
CA VAL A 83 -29.08 -9.92 -0.59
C VAL A 83 -30.55 -9.49 -0.59
N GLY A 84 -31.43 -10.29 -1.19
CA GLY A 84 -32.88 -10.02 -1.22
C GLY A 84 -33.25 -8.64 -1.82
N GLY A 85 -32.48 -8.15 -2.81
CA GLY A 85 -32.73 -6.85 -3.43
C GLY A 85 -32.09 -5.64 -2.73
N ALA A 86 -31.63 -5.77 -1.49
CA ALA A 86 -30.90 -4.75 -0.75
C ALA A 86 -29.38 -4.94 -0.88
N THR A 87 -28.64 -3.83 -0.89
CA THR A 87 -27.17 -3.86 -0.93
C THR A 87 -26.62 -3.59 0.48
N PHE A 88 -25.82 -4.53 0.97
CA PHE A 88 -25.16 -4.43 2.28
C PHE A 88 -23.67 -4.26 2.11
N GLN A 89 -23.06 -3.47 3.00
CA GLN A 89 -21.63 -3.34 3.14
C GLN A 89 -21.14 -4.38 4.15
N VAL A 90 -20.46 -5.42 3.66
CA VAL A 90 -20.07 -6.58 4.48
C VAL A 90 -18.58 -6.50 4.81
N PRO A 91 -18.19 -6.43 6.10
CA PRO A 91 -16.78 -6.47 6.48
C PRO A 91 -16.19 -7.86 6.22
N THR A 92 -15.03 -7.89 5.57
CA THR A 92 -14.29 -9.12 5.25
C THR A 92 -12.82 -8.95 5.58
N GLU A 93 -12.19 -10.03 6.03
CA GLU A 93 -10.74 -10.06 6.19
C GLU A 93 -10.03 -9.99 4.84
N ILE A 94 -8.90 -9.30 4.82
CA ILE A 94 -8.11 -9.13 3.61
C ILE A 94 -7.04 -10.23 3.58
N ARG A 95 -6.91 -10.93 2.44
CA ARG A 95 -5.85 -11.92 2.24
C ARG A 95 -4.46 -11.26 2.24
N PRO A 96 -3.39 -11.95 2.70
CA PRO A 96 -2.04 -11.39 2.80
C PRO A 96 -1.52 -10.73 1.52
N ASP A 97 -1.64 -11.39 0.37
CA ASP A 97 -1.24 -10.84 -0.94
C ASP A 97 -1.95 -9.52 -1.27
N ARG A 98 -3.23 -9.42 -0.88
CA ARG A 98 -4.05 -8.24 -1.13
C ARG A 98 -3.73 -7.13 -0.12
N LYS A 99 -3.43 -7.47 1.13
CA LYS A 99 -2.99 -6.49 2.15
C LYS A 99 -1.78 -5.70 1.66
N GLU A 100 -0.76 -6.42 1.19
CA GLU A 100 0.46 -5.81 0.64
C GLU A 100 0.14 -4.89 -0.55
N SER A 101 -0.68 -5.35 -1.49
CA SER A 101 -1.07 -4.56 -2.66
C SER A 101 -1.87 -3.30 -2.28
N ILE A 102 -2.77 -3.38 -1.29
CA ILE A 102 -3.55 -2.24 -0.82
C ILE A 102 -2.65 -1.21 -0.14
N SER A 103 -1.75 -1.65 0.75
CA SER A 103 -0.83 -0.74 1.45
C SER A 103 0.07 0.01 0.46
N MET A 104 0.68 -0.69 -0.51
CA MET A 104 1.50 -0.08 -1.55
C MET A 104 0.73 0.95 -2.39
N LYS A 105 -0.47 0.59 -2.85
CA LYS A 105 -1.32 1.50 -3.63
C LYS A 105 -1.73 2.72 -2.84
N ASN A 106 -2.13 2.55 -1.59
CA ASN A 106 -2.53 3.67 -0.74
C ASN A 106 -1.35 4.61 -0.50
N LEU A 107 -0.16 4.10 -0.19
CA LEU A 107 1.03 4.92 -0.04
C LEU A 107 1.29 5.79 -1.29
N ILE A 108 1.23 5.19 -2.47
CA ILE A 108 1.46 5.88 -3.75
C ILE A 108 0.36 6.94 -4.02
N ILE A 109 -0.91 6.57 -3.83
CA ILE A 109 -2.06 7.47 -4.08
C ILE A 109 -1.96 8.70 -3.19
N PHE A 110 -1.67 8.54 -1.90
CA PHE A 110 -1.59 9.66 -0.98
C PHE A 110 -0.30 10.46 -1.16
N ALA A 111 0.82 9.83 -1.50
CA ALA A 111 2.02 10.54 -1.92
C ALA A 111 1.75 11.45 -3.13
N ARG A 112 1.06 10.96 -4.15
CA ARG A 112 0.71 11.76 -5.34
C ARG A 112 -0.19 12.96 -5.03
N LYS A 113 -1.04 12.87 -4.02
CA LYS A 113 -1.92 13.96 -3.59
C LYS A 113 -1.20 15.05 -2.80
N ARG A 114 0.01 14.79 -2.32
CA ARG A 114 0.79 15.79 -1.55
C ARG A 114 1.31 16.90 -2.46
N GLY A 115 1.47 18.08 -1.88
CA GLY A 115 2.27 19.15 -2.47
C GLY A 115 3.77 18.79 -2.48
N GLY A 116 4.53 19.30 -3.42
CA GLY A 116 5.97 19.07 -3.54
C GLY A 116 6.43 19.17 -4.99
N LYS A 117 7.72 19.37 -5.20
CA LYS A 117 8.30 19.54 -6.53
C LYS A 117 8.37 18.21 -7.30
N THR A 118 8.92 17.20 -6.67
CA THR A 118 9.16 15.89 -7.30
C THR A 118 8.33 14.80 -6.66
N MET A 119 8.12 13.69 -7.40
CA MET A 119 7.44 12.52 -6.83
C MET A 119 8.29 11.87 -5.72
N ALA A 120 9.62 11.94 -5.80
CA ALA A 120 10.51 11.45 -4.77
C ALA A 120 10.31 12.20 -3.44
N ASP A 121 10.19 13.55 -3.47
CA ASP A 121 9.92 14.37 -2.28
C ASP A 121 8.55 14.03 -1.66
N LYS A 122 7.53 13.89 -2.50
CA LYS A 122 6.18 13.53 -2.07
C LYS A 122 6.12 12.16 -1.43
N LEU A 123 6.78 11.18 -2.05
CA LEU A 123 6.84 9.80 -1.57
C LEU A 123 7.62 9.70 -0.26
N SER A 124 8.77 10.38 -0.16
CA SER A 124 9.57 10.41 1.07
C SER A 124 8.80 11.00 2.24
N ALA A 125 8.05 12.09 2.00
CA ALA A 125 7.23 12.72 3.02
C ALA A 125 6.10 11.79 3.50
N GLU A 126 5.41 11.10 2.58
CA GLU A 126 4.36 10.15 2.96
C GLU A 126 4.92 8.93 3.72
N ILE A 127 6.11 8.44 3.33
CA ILE A 127 6.79 7.33 4.05
C ILE A 127 7.12 7.74 5.49
N VAL A 128 7.69 8.92 5.69
CA VAL A 128 8.02 9.42 7.04
C VAL A 128 6.77 9.56 7.90
N ASP A 129 5.70 10.16 7.35
CA ASP A 129 4.45 10.30 8.08
C ASP A 129 3.82 8.94 8.40
N ALA A 130 3.81 8.01 7.46
CA ALA A 130 3.30 6.65 7.67
C ALA A 130 4.12 5.88 8.72
N PHE A 131 5.43 6.06 8.74
CA PHE A 131 6.30 5.49 9.78
C PHE A 131 5.94 6.01 11.17
N ASN A 132 5.58 7.30 11.28
CA ASN A 132 5.14 7.95 12.51
C ASN A 132 3.63 7.78 12.81
N ASN A 133 2.95 6.87 12.13
CA ASN A 133 1.50 6.66 12.25
C ASN A 133 0.67 7.92 11.93
N GLN A 134 1.08 8.65 10.93
CA GLN A 134 0.44 9.87 10.45
C GLN A 134 0.26 9.84 8.92
N GLY A 135 -0.35 10.89 8.39
CA GLY A 135 -0.51 11.06 6.95
C GLY A 135 -1.77 10.44 6.36
N GLY A 136 -1.95 10.67 5.07
CA GLY A 136 -3.18 10.29 4.36
C GLY A 136 -3.37 8.79 4.23
N ALA A 137 -2.29 8.04 3.99
CA ALA A 137 -2.34 6.59 3.87
C ALA A 137 -2.71 5.92 5.20
N PHE A 138 -2.18 6.40 6.32
CA PHE A 138 -2.52 5.93 7.65
C PHE A 138 -3.99 6.22 8.00
N LYS A 139 -4.44 7.45 7.74
CA LYS A 139 -5.83 7.84 7.93
C LYS A 139 -6.79 6.96 7.10
N ARG A 140 -6.42 6.64 5.87
CA ARG A 140 -7.21 5.75 5.03
C ARG A 140 -7.37 4.35 5.64
N LYS A 141 -6.32 3.79 6.25
CA LYS A 141 -6.42 2.53 6.98
C LYS A 141 -7.42 2.63 8.13
N GLU A 142 -7.33 3.67 8.92
CA GLU A 142 -8.25 3.89 10.05
C GLU A 142 -9.70 4.06 9.60
N ASP A 143 -9.93 4.80 8.51
CA ASP A 143 -11.27 4.95 7.94
C ASP A 143 -11.83 3.61 7.45
N MET A 144 -11.00 2.74 6.84
CA MET A 144 -11.42 1.39 6.44
C MET A 144 -11.80 0.53 7.65
N HIS A 145 -11.03 0.58 8.73
CA HIS A 145 -11.32 -0.14 9.97
C HIS A 145 -12.60 0.39 10.61
N ARG A 146 -12.79 1.70 10.66
CA ARG A 146 -14.00 2.35 11.19
C ARG A 146 -15.25 1.97 10.39
N MET A 147 -15.16 1.95 9.05
CA MET A 147 -16.26 1.48 8.20
C MET A 147 -16.59 0.02 8.44
N ALA A 148 -15.58 -0.83 8.61
CA ALA A 148 -15.78 -2.25 8.91
C ALA A 148 -16.44 -2.45 10.27
N GLU A 149 -16.06 -1.70 11.28
CA GLU A 149 -16.68 -1.73 12.61
C GLU A 149 -18.13 -1.25 12.59
N ALA A 150 -18.41 -0.16 11.89
CA ALA A 150 -19.79 0.36 11.72
C ALA A 150 -20.72 -0.65 11.03
N ASN A 151 -20.18 -1.50 10.16
CA ASN A 151 -20.94 -2.53 9.44
C ASN A 151 -20.81 -3.92 10.06
N ARG A 152 -20.29 -4.04 11.30
CA ARG A 152 -20.05 -5.32 11.97
C ARG A 152 -21.28 -6.22 12.06
N ALA A 153 -22.46 -5.64 12.21
CA ALA A 153 -23.73 -6.35 12.25
C ALA A 153 -23.99 -7.21 11.00
N PHE A 154 -23.42 -6.85 9.84
CA PHE A 154 -23.57 -7.56 8.56
C PHE A 154 -22.47 -8.60 8.31
N ALA A 155 -21.59 -8.85 9.26
CA ALA A 155 -20.47 -9.80 9.10
C ALA A 155 -20.92 -11.24 8.78
N HIS A 156 -22.13 -11.64 9.21
CA HIS A 156 -22.71 -12.95 8.90
C HIS A 156 -23.07 -13.15 7.42
N PHE A 157 -23.10 -12.09 6.61
CA PHE A 157 -23.28 -12.16 5.16
C PHE A 157 -21.98 -12.43 4.39
N ARG A 158 -20.91 -12.85 5.04
CA ARG A 158 -19.63 -13.19 4.37
C ARG A 158 -19.81 -14.28 3.31
N PHE A 159 -18.93 -14.24 2.33
CA PHE A 159 -18.80 -15.29 1.30
C PHE A 159 -17.89 -16.41 1.78
#